data_ad61e0d593fcf7dd85b6b0dac059ae03
#
_entry.id   ad61e0d593fcf7dd85b6b0dac059ae03
#
_cell.length_a   1.000
_cell.length_b   1.000
_cell.length_c   1.000
_cell.angle_alpha   90.00
_cell.angle_beta   90.00
_cell.angle_gamma   90.00
#
_symmetry.space_group_name_H-M   'P 1'
#
loop_
_entity.id
_entity.type
_entity.pdbx_description
1 polymer ?
#
loop_
_entity_poly.entity_id
_entity_poly.type
_entity_poly.pdbx_seq_one_letter_code
_entity_poly.pdbx_strand_id
1 'polypeptide(L)'
;MPGAAFRHPAASGRIHFMKKKLKKFILSFSYGERRKKEYEEYQKRRDSLKAMPKEELLFECVRTNTEYGYQENVFMVLLTISFMIFLILGLVFWKFMKNICTYSATLETGGMEMVKIGTAIALMVVFFILFIIFLLVHQKIKDLKSIRKELSTVILVIKEVEDVE
;
A
#
# COMPACT_ATOMS: atom_id res chain seq x y z
N MET A 1 -53.28 12.84 40.45
CA MET A 1 -52.82 13.18 39.09
C MET A 1 -51.57 12.34 38.83
N PRO A 2 -51.57 11.38 37.89
CA PRO A 2 -50.41 10.54 37.62
C PRO A 2 -49.52 11.17 36.57
N GLY A 3 -48.20 11.26 36.87
CA GLY A 3 -47.17 11.79 36.03
C GLY A 3 -46.87 10.91 34.81
N ALA A 4 -46.92 11.50 33.64
CA ALA A 4 -46.58 10.86 32.37
C ALA A 4 -45.07 10.65 32.26
N ALA A 5 -44.66 9.39 32.22
CA ALA A 5 -43.29 9.00 31.95
C ALA A 5 -42.98 9.18 30.45
N PHE A 6 -42.19 10.18 30.13
CA PHE A 6 -41.62 10.38 28.79
C PHE A 6 -40.65 9.25 28.47
N ARG A 7 -41.09 8.24 27.74
CA ARG A 7 -40.20 7.24 27.12
C ARG A 7 -39.59 7.82 25.86
N HIS A 8 -38.28 8.04 25.87
CA HIS A 8 -37.48 8.38 24.65
C HIS A 8 -37.22 7.11 23.81
N PRO A 9 -37.88 6.91 22.68
CA PRO A 9 -37.64 5.73 21.80
C PRO A 9 -36.48 5.86 20.83
N ALA A 10 -35.73 6.98 20.82
CA ALA A 10 -34.78 7.29 19.74
C ALA A 10 -33.37 6.70 19.91
N ALA A 11 -33.00 6.16 21.07
CA ALA A 11 -31.64 5.69 21.33
C ALA A 11 -31.36 4.27 20.79
N SER A 12 -32.36 3.39 20.82
CA SER A 12 -32.20 1.97 20.43
C SER A 12 -31.92 1.77 18.94
N GLY A 13 -32.54 2.56 18.07
CA GLY A 13 -32.37 2.45 16.60
C GLY A 13 -30.97 2.86 16.10
N ARG A 14 -30.38 3.89 16.72
CA ARG A 14 -29.02 4.35 16.35
C ARG A 14 -27.95 3.33 16.71
N ILE A 15 -28.06 2.68 17.85
CA ILE A 15 -27.10 1.65 18.31
C ILE A 15 -27.15 0.42 17.41
N HIS A 16 -28.33 0.00 16.97
CA HIS A 16 -28.49 -1.13 16.05
C HIS A 16 -27.93 -0.83 14.66
N PHE A 17 -28.13 0.38 14.14
CA PHE A 17 -27.60 0.82 12.87
C PHE A 17 -26.06 0.95 12.88
N MET A 18 -25.47 1.47 13.97
CA MET A 18 -24.03 1.53 14.14
C MET A 18 -23.40 0.13 14.26
N LYS A 19 -24.00 -0.78 15.00
CA LYS A 19 -23.54 -2.18 15.10
C LYS A 19 -23.59 -2.88 13.75
N LYS A 20 -24.60 -2.64 12.92
CA LYS A 20 -24.70 -3.21 11.56
C LYS A 20 -23.65 -2.64 10.62
N LYS A 21 -23.35 -1.33 10.68
CA LYS A 21 -22.25 -0.70 9.92
C LYS A 21 -20.88 -1.20 10.38
N LEU A 22 -20.65 -1.31 11.68
CA LEU A 22 -19.40 -1.79 12.26
C LEU A 22 -19.16 -3.28 11.88
N LYS A 23 -20.20 -4.12 11.97
CA LYS A 23 -20.14 -5.53 11.57
C LYS A 23 -19.84 -5.66 10.06
N LYS A 24 -20.46 -4.81 9.22
CA LYS A 24 -20.20 -4.79 7.78
C LYS A 24 -18.78 -4.29 7.46
N PHE A 25 -18.26 -3.34 8.24
CA PHE A 25 -16.90 -2.84 8.15
C PHE A 25 -15.88 -3.91 8.57
N ILE A 26 -16.11 -4.60 9.69
CA ILE A 26 -15.24 -5.70 10.17
C ILE A 26 -15.28 -6.88 9.20
N LEU A 27 -16.45 -7.25 8.66
CA LEU A 27 -16.59 -8.30 7.66
C LEU A 27 -15.91 -7.92 6.33
N SER A 28 -15.89 -6.63 5.94
CA SER A 28 -15.17 -6.19 4.75
C SER A 28 -13.64 -6.35 4.89
N PHE A 29 -13.13 -6.44 6.10
CA PHE A 29 -11.75 -6.83 6.40
C PHE A 29 -11.52 -8.34 6.47
N SER A 30 -12.60 -9.13 6.47
CA SER A 30 -12.48 -10.59 6.45
C SER A 30 -11.82 -11.05 5.15
N TYR A 31 -10.77 -11.85 5.27
CA TYR A 31 -10.02 -12.42 4.13
C TYR A 31 -10.95 -13.11 3.11
N GLY A 32 -12.00 -13.78 3.58
CA GLY A 32 -12.99 -14.48 2.74
C GLY A 32 -13.82 -13.53 1.84
N GLU A 33 -14.27 -12.37 2.37
CA GLU A 33 -15.03 -11.41 1.57
C GLU A 33 -14.16 -10.67 0.55
N ARG A 34 -12.90 -10.37 0.89
CA ARG A 34 -11.95 -9.79 -0.08
C ARG A 34 -11.70 -10.74 -1.23
N ARG A 35 -11.44 -12.02 -0.93
CA ARG A 35 -11.21 -13.05 -1.93
C ARG A 35 -12.42 -13.25 -2.84
N LYS A 36 -13.63 -13.19 -2.28
CA LYS A 36 -14.86 -13.30 -3.05
C LYS A 36 -15.06 -12.11 -4.01
N LYS A 37 -14.82 -10.88 -3.54
CA LYS A 37 -14.86 -9.69 -4.40
C LYS A 37 -13.82 -9.72 -5.51
N GLU A 38 -12.58 -10.09 -5.18
CA GLU A 38 -11.51 -10.24 -6.17
C GLU A 38 -11.86 -11.30 -7.22
N TYR A 39 -12.52 -12.38 -6.83
CA TYR A 39 -12.97 -13.41 -7.74
C TYR A 39 -14.11 -12.90 -8.65
N GLU A 40 -15.09 -12.19 -8.11
CA GLU A 40 -16.19 -11.59 -8.87
C GLU A 40 -15.68 -10.54 -9.88
N GLU A 41 -14.71 -9.70 -9.48
CA GLU A 41 -14.06 -8.74 -10.38
C GLU A 41 -13.28 -9.45 -11.48
N TYR A 42 -12.54 -10.49 -11.13
CA TYR A 42 -11.83 -11.34 -12.11
C TYR A 42 -12.79 -11.96 -13.13
N GLN A 43 -13.91 -12.53 -12.68
CA GLN A 43 -14.91 -13.12 -13.58
C GLN A 43 -15.52 -12.08 -14.53
N LYS A 44 -15.92 -10.92 -13.99
CA LYS A 44 -16.44 -9.83 -14.83
C LYS A 44 -15.44 -9.38 -15.89
N ARG A 45 -14.16 -9.24 -15.52
CA ARG A 45 -13.11 -8.85 -16.47
C ARG A 45 -12.91 -9.94 -17.53
N ARG A 46 -12.84 -11.19 -17.12
CA ARG A 46 -12.72 -12.34 -18.02
C ARG A 46 -13.88 -12.41 -19.02
N ASP A 47 -15.11 -12.25 -18.55
CA ASP A 47 -16.31 -12.30 -19.41
C ASP A 47 -16.32 -11.12 -20.40
N SER A 48 -15.91 -9.92 -19.97
CA SER A 48 -15.77 -8.77 -20.87
C SER A 48 -14.69 -8.98 -21.94
N LEU A 49 -13.57 -9.62 -21.60
CA LEU A 49 -12.49 -9.95 -22.54
C LEU A 49 -12.93 -11.02 -23.55
N LYS A 50 -13.68 -12.03 -23.11
CA LYS A 50 -14.25 -13.09 -24.02
C LYS A 50 -15.26 -12.54 -25.02
N ALA A 51 -15.92 -11.44 -24.70
CA ALA A 51 -16.86 -10.78 -25.60
C ALA A 51 -16.18 -9.90 -26.66
N MET A 52 -14.87 -9.67 -26.56
CA MET A 52 -14.10 -8.85 -27.51
C MET A 52 -13.71 -9.67 -28.75
N PRO A 53 -13.65 -9.04 -29.95
CA PRO A 53 -13.06 -9.65 -31.13
C PRO A 53 -11.59 -10.00 -30.89
N LYS A 54 -11.07 -11.01 -31.60
CA LYS A 54 -9.67 -11.48 -31.45
C LYS A 54 -8.63 -10.37 -31.66
N GLU A 55 -8.87 -9.47 -32.62
CA GLU A 55 -7.98 -8.35 -32.88
C GLU A 55 -7.89 -7.34 -31.72
N GLU A 56 -9.04 -7.00 -31.12
CA GLU A 56 -9.10 -6.15 -29.93
C GLU A 56 -8.44 -6.81 -28.73
N LEU A 57 -8.61 -8.11 -28.56
CA LEU A 57 -8.01 -8.87 -27.47
C LEU A 57 -6.48 -8.90 -27.60
N LEU A 58 -5.94 -9.07 -28.82
CA LEU A 58 -4.50 -8.98 -29.09
C LEU A 58 -3.95 -7.57 -28.81
N PHE A 59 -4.68 -6.53 -29.25
CA PHE A 59 -4.32 -5.15 -28.95
C PHE A 59 -4.27 -4.88 -27.45
N GLU A 60 -5.27 -5.34 -26.69
CA GLU A 60 -5.32 -5.21 -25.24
C GLU A 60 -4.16 -5.94 -24.56
N CYS A 61 -3.75 -7.10 -25.08
CA CYS A 61 -2.58 -7.84 -24.59
C CYS A 61 -1.28 -7.01 -24.80
N VAL A 62 -1.08 -6.48 -25.99
CA VAL A 62 0.10 -5.65 -26.30
C VAL A 62 0.11 -4.39 -25.42
N ARG A 63 -1.03 -3.72 -25.28
CA ARG A 63 -1.19 -2.53 -24.43
C ARG A 63 -0.83 -2.82 -22.99
N THR A 64 -1.43 -3.86 -22.40
CA THR A 64 -1.19 -4.22 -21.00
C THR A 64 0.25 -4.70 -20.76
N ASN A 65 0.84 -5.41 -21.71
CA ASN A 65 2.24 -5.83 -21.64
C ASN A 65 3.20 -4.63 -21.70
N THR A 66 2.92 -3.65 -22.56
CA THR A 66 3.72 -2.41 -22.65
C THR A 66 3.60 -1.60 -21.35
N GLU A 67 2.40 -1.47 -20.82
CA GLU A 67 2.15 -0.80 -19.52
C GLU A 67 2.87 -1.49 -18.37
N TYR A 68 2.84 -2.84 -18.33
CA TYR A 68 3.59 -3.62 -17.36
C TYR A 68 5.08 -3.34 -17.44
N GLY A 69 5.69 -3.42 -18.65
CA GLY A 69 7.11 -3.14 -18.86
C GLY A 69 7.50 -1.71 -18.46
N TYR A 70 6.66 -0.72 -18.77
CA TYR A 70 6.87 0.66 -18.31
C TYR A 70 6.86 0.77 -16.79
N GLN A 71 5.85 0.21 -16.12
CA GLN A 71 5.73 0.27 -14.66
C GLN A 71 6.85 -0.52 -13.95
N GLU A 72 7.30 -1.62 -14.54
CA GLU A 72 8.45 -2.39 -14.04
C GLU A 72 9.73 -1.54 -14.09
N ASN A 73 9.99 -0.86 -15.22
CA ASN A 73 11.14 0.04 -15.34
C ASN A 73 11.07 1.20 -14.33
N VAL A 74 9.90 1.84 -14.17
CA VAL A 74 9.70 2.91 -13.18
C VAL A 74 9.94 2.38 -11.76
N PHE A 75 9.50 1.16 -11.46
CA PHE A 75 9.73 0.52 -10.18
C PHE A 75 11.22 0.25 -9.92
N MET A 76 11.94 -0.25 -10.91
CA MET A 76 13.39 -0.49 -10.80
C MET A 76 14.17 0.81 -10.57
N VAL A 77 13.81 1.88 -11.25
CA VAL A 77 14.41 3.22 -11.03
C VAL A 77 14.11 3.71 -9.61
N LEU A 78 12.85 3.60 -9.15
CA LEU A 78 12.47 4.00 -7.80
C LEU A 78 13.24 3.20 -6.74
N LEU A 79 13.42 1.90 -6.94
CA LEU A 79 14.13 1.01 -6.03
C LEU A 79 15.63 1.39 -5.97
N THR A 80 16.23 1.69 -7.13
CA THR A 80 17.62 2.14 -7.21
C THR A 80 17.83 3.47 -6.48
N ILE A 81 16.94 4.46 -6.70
CA ILE A 81 16.99 5.75 -6.01
C ILE A 81 16.81 5.55 -4.51
N SER A 82 15.86 4.72 -4.09
CA SER A 82 15.61 4.41 -2.67
C SER A 82 16.84 3.79 -2.00
N PHE A 83 17.52 2.89 -2.70
CA PHE A 83 18.75 2.27 -2.21
C PHE A 83 19.89 3.28 -2.07
N MET A 84 20.05 4.18 -3.05
CA MET A 84 21.04 5.27 -2.97
C MET A 84 20.77 6.21 -1.79
N ILE A 85 19.52 6.60 -1.58
CA ILE A 85 19.13 7.43 -0.42
C ILE A 85 19.45 6.70 0.89
N PHE A 86 19.16 5.40 0.97
CA PHE A 86 19.47 4.60 2.16
C PHE A 86 20.98 4.57 2.46
N LEU A 87 21.82 4.40 1.44
CA LEU A 87 23.28 4.44 1.58
C LEU A 87 23.77 5.80 2.06
N ILE A 88 23.27 6.90 1.47
CA ILE A 88 23.65 8.26 1.85
C ILE A 88 23.25 8.54 3.29
N LEU A 89 22.00 8.21 3.67
CA LEU A 89 21.53 8.36 5.05
C LEU A 89 22.35 7.54 6.03
N GLY A 90 22.73 6.33 5.67
CA GLY A 90 23.59 5.46 6.48
C GLY A 90 24.97 6.07 6.72
N LEU A 91 25.61 6.62 5.67
CA LEU A 91 26.91 7.29 5.77
C LEU A 91 26.82 8.57 6.60
N VAL A 92 25.80 9.38 6.39
CA VAL A 92 25.57 10.62 7.17
C VAL A 92 25.34 10.27 8.64
N PHE A 93 24.52 9.28 8.91
CA PHE A 93 24.24 8.80 10.27
C PHE A 93 25.49 8.24 10.95
N TRP A 94 26.30 7.44 10.24
CA TRP A 94 27.58 6.94 10.75
C TRP A 94 28.54 8.09 11.14
N LYS A 95 28.69 9.08 10.27
CA LYS A 95 29.52 10.26 10.53
C LYS A 95 29.00 11.06 11.72
N PHE A 96 27.69 11.24 11.81
CA PHE A 96 27.04 11.92 12.93
C PHE A 96 27.27 11.20 14.25
N MET A 97 27.09 9.88 14.30
CA MET A 97 27.32 9.06 15.50
C MET A 97 28.80 9.09 15.94
N LYS A 98 29.73 9.03 14.98
CA LYS A 98 31.17 9.15 15.28
C LYS A 98 31.50 10.51 15.92
N ASN A 99 30.94 11.59 15.39
CA ASN A 99 31.14 12.91 15.94
C ASN A 99 30.55 13.03 17.36
N ILE A 100 29.35 12.53 17.60
CA ILE A 100 28.73 12.50 18.93
C ILE A 100 29.60 11.73 19.94
N CYS A 101 30.10 10.57 19.58
CA CYS A 101 30.99 9.80 20.47
C CYS A 101 32.27 10.58 20.81
N THR A 102 32.82 11.32 19.86
CA THR A 102 34.00 12.17 20.09
C THR A 102 33.69 13.34 21.00
N TYR A 103 32.57 14.03 20.78
CA TYR A 103 32.15 15.19 21.61
C TYR A 103 31.68 14.78 23.00
N SER A 104 31.02 13.64 23.15
CA SER A 104 30.53 13.14 24.46
C SER A 104 31.68 12.85 25.42
N ALA A 105 32.87 12.50 24.90
CA ALA A 105 34.07 12.29 25.71
C ALA A 105 34.67 13.59 26.28
N THR A 106 34.29 14.75 25.73
CA THR A 106 34.84 16.07 26.12
C THR A 106 33.85 16.99 26.84
N LEU A 107 32.58 16.60 26.95
CA LEU A 107 31.52 17.42 27.53
C LEU A 107 31.26 17.12 29.01
N GLU A 108 31.21 18.18 29.82
CA GLU A 108 30.68 18.11 31.18
C GLU A 108 29.18 17.75 31.18
N THR A 109 28.65 17.28 32.32
CA THR A 109 27.35 16.64 32.51
C THR A 109 26.15 17.35 31.88
N GLY A 110 26.15 18.69 31.78
CA GLY A 110 25.06 19.51 31.21
C GLY A 110 24.99 19.47 29.67
N GLY A 111 26.11 19.26 28.98
CA GLY A 111 26.14 19.16 27.52
C GLY A 111 25.64 17.82 27.00
N MET A 112 25.67 16.78 27.83
CA MET A 112 25.26 15.41 27.45
C MET A 112 23.78 15.28 27.22
N GLU A 113 22.93 16.06 27.88
CA GLU A 113 21.46 16.04 27.65
C GLU A 113 21.09 16.66 26.30
N MET A 114 21.71 17.76 25.92
CA MET A 114 21.52 18.39 24.60
C MET A 114 21.90 17.45 23.46
N VAL A 115 22.98 16.70 23.61
CA VAL A 115 23.45 15.72 22.63
C VAL A 115 22.43 14.56 22.50
N LYS A 116 21.87 14.06 23.60
CA LYS A 116 20.82 13.03 23.59
C LYS A 116 19.57 13.49 22.85
N ILE A 117 19.10 14.71 23.13
CA ILE A 117 17.93 15.29 22.48
C ILE A 117 18.18 15.47 20.97
N GLY A 118 19.34 16.03 20.59
CA GLY A 118 19.71 16.19 19.18
C GLY A 118 19.79 14.87 18.42
N THR A 119 20.33 13.82 19.06
CA THR A 119 20.40 12.47 18.49
C THR A 119 19.01 11.86 18.30
N ALA A 120 18.12 12.03 19.28
CA ALA A 120 16.75 11.52 19.19
C ALA A 120 15.97 12.20 18.05
N ILE A 121 16.11 13.52 17.88
CA ILE A 121 15.48 14.27 16.78
C ILE A 121 16.03 13.80 15.43
N ALA A 122 17.35 13.65 15.29
CA ALA A 122 17.97 13.19 14.05
C ALA A 122 17.51 11.78 13.66
N LEU A 123 17.42 10.85 14.63
CA LEU A 123 16.86 9.51 14.43
C LEU A 123 15.40 9.55 13.97
N MET A 124 14.59 10.41 14.59
CA MET A 124 13.19 10.54 14.23
C MET A 124 13.01 11.04 12.79
N VAL A 125 13.81 12.00 12.35
CA VAL A 125 13.80 12.50 10.97
C VAL A 125 14.22 11.41 9.98
N VAL A 126 15.29 10.66 10.25
CA VAL A 126 15.75 9.56 9.38
C VAL A 126 14.67 8.49 9.29
N PHE A 127 14.07 8.11 10.42
CA PHE A 127 12.97 7.12 10.43
C PHE A 127 11.77 7.58 9.61
N PHE A 128 11.41 8.87 9.70
CA PHE A 128 10.30 9.43 8.94
C PHE A 128 10.56 9.40 7.42
N ILE A 129 11.78 9.73 6.98
CA ILE A 129 12.17 9.65 5.56
C ILE A 129 12.10 8.20 5.07
N LEU A 130 12.65 7.25 5.83
CA LEU A 130 12.61 5.82 5.48
C LEU A 130 11.17 5.29 5.42
N PHE A 131 10.30 5.76 6.32
CA PHE A 131 8.88 5.39 6.31
C PHE A 131 8.16 5.89 5.05
N ILE A 132 8.42 7.13 4.61
CA ILE A 132 7.85 7.66 3.36
C ILE A 132 8.31 6.82 2.16
N ILE A 133 9.60 6.51 2.07
CA ILE A 133 10.16 5.69 0.99
C ILE A 133 9.50 4.30 0.99
N PHE A 134 9.35 3.70 2.16
CA PHE A 134 8.68 2.40 2.31
C PHE A 134 7.23 2.44 1.79
N LEU A 135 6.48 3.49 2.13
CA LEU A 135 5.10 3.66 1.64
C LEU A 135 5.04 3.77 0.11
N LEU A 136 5.95 4.56 -0.50
CA LEU A 136 6.02 4.74 -1.96
C LEU A 136 6.35 3.42 -2.67
N VAL A 137 7.35 2.69 -2.18
CA VAL A 137 7.74 1.38 -2.72
C VAL A 137 6.58 0.38 -2.56
N HIS A 138 5.94 0.34 -1.39
CA HIS A 138 4.81 -0.55 -1.13
C HIS A 138 3.63 -0.29 -2.07
N GLN A 139 3.30 0.98 -2.32
CA GLN A 139 2.25 1.36 -3.26
C GLN A 139 2.58 0.89 -4.68
N LYS A 140 3.81 1.11 -5.14
CA LYS A 140 4.25 0.68 -6.47
C LYS A 140 4.27 -0.84 -6.65
N ILE A 141 4.64 -1.60 -5.63
CA ILE A 141 4.52 -3.07 -5.64
C ILE A 141 3.06 -3.51 -5.83
N LYS A 142 2.12 -2.82 -5.18
CA LYS A 142 0.70 -3.12 -5.30
C LYS A 142 0.19 -2.85 -6.71
N ASP A 143 0.56 -1.71 -7.31
CA ASP A 143 0.19 -1.34 -8.67
C ASP A 143 0.75 -2.35 -9.68
N LEU A 144 2.03 -2.71 -9.57
CA LEU A 144 2.68 -3.71 -10.42
C LEU A 144 2.00 -5.09 -10.35
N LYS A 145 1.64 -5.53 -9.14
CA LYS A 145 0.89 -6.78 -8.95
C LYS A 145 -0.48 -6.75 -9.62
N SER A 146 -1.16 -5.60 -9.58
CA SER A 146 -2.46 -5.41 -10.24
C SER A 146 -2.34 -5.57 -11.75
N ILE A 147 -1.41 -4.87 -12.39
CA ILE A 147 -1.17 -4.93 -13.83
C ILE A 147 -0.73 -6.32 -14.27
N ARG A 148 0.16 -6.97 -13.50
CA ARG A 148 0.58 -8.35 -13.78
C ARG A 148 -0.59 -9.33 -13.73
N LYS A 149 -1.52 -9.14 -12.78
CA LYS A 149 -2.73 -9.97 -12.69
C LYS A 149 -3.64 -9.74 -13.90
N GLU A 150 -3.77 -8.50 -14.37
CA GLU A 150 -4.52 -8.15 -15.56
C GLU A 150 -3.92 -8.78 -16.81
N LEU A 151 -2.61 -8.64 -17.02
CA LEU A 151 -1.88 -9.24 -18.13
C LEU A 151 -2.06 -10.77 -18.14
N SER A 152 -1.94 -11.43 -16.99
CA SER A 152 -2.14 -12.88 -16.91
C SER A 152 -3.56 -13.29 -17.28
N THR A 153 -4.57 -12.49 -16.97
CA THR A 153 -5.96 -12.72 -17.32
C THR A 153 -6.18 -12.60 -18.83
N VAL A 154 -5.61 -11.58 -19.47
CA VAL A 154 -5.69 -11.38 -20.93
C VAL A 154 -5.03 -12.54 -21.66
N ILE A 155 -3.82 -12.95 -21.26
CA ILE A 155 -3.11 -14.10 -21.86
C ILE A 155 -3.91 -15.40 -21.72
N LEU A 156 -4.56 -15.62 -20.58
CA LEU A 156 -5.35 -16.81 -20.33
C LEU A 156 -6.59 -16.86 -21.25
N VAL A 157 -7.25 -15.71 -21.45
CA VAL A 157 -8.42 -15.61 -22.34
C VAL A 157 -8.01 -15.83 -23.81
N ILE A 158 -6.85 -15.30 -24.24
CA ILE A 158 -6.33 -15.55 -25.61
C ILE A 158 -6.13 -17.04 -25.84
N LYS A 159 -5.49 -17.75 -24.92
CA LYS A 159 -5.32 -19.20 -25.01
C LYS A 159 -6.63 -19.95 -25.10
N GLU A 160 -7.62 -19.57 -24.27
CA GLU A 160 -8.93 -20.21 -24.32
C GLU A 160 -9.65 -19.99 -25.67
N VAL A 161 -9.47 -18.84 -26.30
CA VAL A 161 -10.04 -18.55 -27.63
C VAL A 161 -9.31 -19.32 -28.73
N GLU A 162 -7.99 -19.47 -28.64
CA GLU A 162 -7.19 -20.26 -29.59
C GLU A 162 -7.47 -21.76 -29.50
N ASP A 163 -7.74 -22.29 -28.30
CA ASP A 163 -8.05 -23.71 -28.09
C ASP A 163 -9.44 -24.11 -28.59
N VAL A 164 -10.32 -23.16 -28.93
CA VAL A 164 -11.70 -23.38 -29.44
C VAL A 164 -11.79 -23.28 -30.97
N GLU A 165 -10.81 -22.68 -31.64
CA GLU A 165 -10.70 -22.63 -33.11
C GLU A 165 -10.03 -23.89 -33.66
#